data_fb9621b392448a23c9e45210f869b412
#
_entry.id   fb9621b392448a23c9e45210f869b412
#
_cell.length_a   1.000
_cell.length_b   1.000
_cell.length_c   1.000
_cell.angle_alpha   90.00
_cell.angle_beta   90.00
_cell.angle_gamma   90.00
#
_symmetry.space_group_name_H-M   'P 1'
#
loop_
_entity.id
_entity.type
_entity.pdbx_description
1 polymer ?
#
loop_
_entity_poly.entity_id
_entity_poly.type
_entity_poly.pdbx_seq_one_letter_code
_entity_poly.pdbx_strand_id
1 'polypeptide(L)'
;MSSISSPAEKKNPGATAERILFLLKTRGPLKTADLAPLLKVSLEATRQQLQKLLDAELIAGQMMPAQGAGRPSQKWVLTEQAQARFPDTHAHLTLQLIDSIRAVYGADGVERIVTDMERVNTAQYLDVCAPLPTLEERVRALAQIREVAGYMASFEADGEGWLLIESHCPICVAAQQCQGFCRSELQVFQAAIGDLGQVQRVEHLITGDRRCVYRISALQPSPRP
;
A
#
# COMPACT_ATOMS: atom_id res chain seq x y z
N MET A 1 4.04 -4.13 30.87
CA MET A 1 2.95 -3.23 30.49
C MET A 1 3.52 -2.25 29.47
N SER A 2 3.45 -2.62 28.18
CA SER A 2 3.94 -1.76 27.09
C SER A 2 2.71 -1.26 26.35
N SER A 3 2.56 0.05 26.36
CA SER A 3 1.48 0.78 25.69
C SER A 3 1.65 0.69 24.18
N ILE A 4 0.70 0.04 23.53
CA ILE A 4 0.54 0.03 22.08
C ILE A 4 0.07 1.44 21.68
N SER A 5 0.90 2.19 20.97
CA SER A 5 0.54 3.47 20.39
C SER A 5 -0.53 3.24 19.31
N SER A 6 -1.70 3.80 19.54
CA SER A 6 -2.82 3.87 18.61
C SER A 6 -2.40 4.55 17.29
N PRO A 7 -2.88 4.10 16.11
CA PRO A 7 -2.61 4.79 14.85
C PRO A 7 -3.14 6.22 14.91
N ALA A 8 -2.32 7.18 14.54
CA ALA A 8 -2.61 8.60 14.56
C ALA A 8 -3.93 8.89 13.81
N GLU A 9 -4.93 9.40 14.51
CA GLU A 9 -6.13 9.98 13.92
C GLU A 9 -5.72 11.01 12.85
N LYS A 10 -6.09 10.77 11.60
CA LYS A 10 -5.93 11.73 10.51
C LYS A 10 -6.73 12.98 10.87
N LYS A 11 -6.06 13.99 11.44
CA LYS A 11 -6.64 15.31 11.69
C LYS A 11 -7.16 15.86 10.38
N ASN A 12 -8.48 16.00 10.27
CA ASN A 12 -9.12 16.56 9.09
C ASN A 12 -8.77 18.05 9.02
N PRO A 13 -8.01 18.53 8.01
CA PRO A 13 -7.66 19.93 7.90
C PRO A 13 -8.95 20.73 7.63
N GLY A 14 -9.11 21.92 8.27
CA GLY A 14 -10.27 22.80 8.04
C GLY A 14 -10.36 23.27 6.59
N ALA A 15 -11.51 23.83 6.19
CA ALA A 15 -11.81 24.23 4.81
C ALA A 15 -10.71 25.10 4.14
N THR A 16 -10.04 25.96 4.90
CA THR A 16 -8.91 26.78 4.40
C THR A 16 -7.68 25.94 4.08
N ALA A 17 -7.38 24.94 4.90
CA ALA A 17 -6.25 24.02 4.67
C ALA A 17 -6.49 23.17 3.42
N GLU A 18 -7.70 22.63 3.23
CA GLU A 18 -8.06 21.90 2.00
C GLU A 18 -7.92 22.79 0.77
N ARG A 19 -8.31 24.07 0.88
CA ARG A 19 -8.16 25.04 -0.20
C ARG A 19 -6.69 25.33 -0.54
N ILE A 20 -5.80 25.36 0.47
CA ILE A 20 -4.34 25.47 0.24
C ILE A 20 -3.84 24.27 -0.54
N LEU A 21 -4.17 23.05 -0.11
CA LEU A 21 -3.76 21.82 -0.81
C LEU A 21 -4.25 21.82 -2.26
N PHE A 22 -5.49 22.20 -2.49
CA PHE A 22 -6.06 22.32 -3.85
C PHE A 22 -5.30 23.35 -4.70
N LEU A 23 -4.95 24.52 -4.14
CA LEU A 23 -4.18 25.54 -4.86
C LEU A 23 -2.77 25.06 -5.20
N LEU A 24 -2.09 24.39 -4.28
CA LEU A 24 -0.78 23.79 -4.52
C LEU A 24 -0.83 22.67 -5.57
N LYS A 25 -1.91 21.89 -5.61
CA LYS A 25 -2.12 20.85 -6.64
C LYS A 25 -2.33 21.43 -8.02
N THR A 26 -3.14 22.51 -8.11
CA THR A 26 -3.58 23.03 -9.41
C THR A 26 -2.66 24.12 -9.99
N ARG A 27 -1.88 24.79 -9.15
CA ARG A 27 -1.00 25.90 -9.54
C ARG A 27 0.49 25.63 -9.34
N GLY A 28 0.83 24.49 -8.71
CA GLY A 28 2.20 24.16 -8.36
C GLY A 28 2.72 24.92 -7.13
N PRO A 29 4.05 25.04 -6.96
CA PRO A 29 4.67 25.68 -5.81
C PRO A 29 4.32 27.15 -5.66
N LEU A 30 3.74 27.56 -4.52
CA LEU A 30 3.31 28.94 -4.23
C LEU A 30 4.02 29.47 -2.97
N LYS A 31 4.25 30.80 -2.95
CA LYS A 31 4.71 31.51 -1.75
C LYS A 31 3.53 31.79 -0.81
N THR A 32 3.81 32.02 0.47
CA THR A 32 2.79 32.45 1.43
C THR A 32 2.06 33.73 0.97
N ALA A 33 2.81 34.67 0.40
CA ALA A 33 2.25 35.94 -0.10
C ALA A 33 1.29 35.74 -1.28
N ASP A 34 1.51 34.71 -2.11
CA ASP A 34 0.63 34.39 -3.26
C ASP A 34 -0.65 33.68 -2.79
N LEU A 35 -0.56 32.89 -1.71
CA LEU A 35 -1.70 32.15 -1.15
C LEU A 35 -2.70 33.05 -0.44
N ALA A 36 -2.26 34.05 0.34
CA ALA A 36 -3.13 34.90 1.14
C ALA A 36 -4.26 35.57 0.34
N PRO A 37 -4.00 36.24 -0.80
CA PRO A 37 -5.06 36.84 -1.61
C PRO A 37 -5.97 35.78 -2.27
N LEU A 38 -5.44 34.61 -2.66
CA LEU A 38 -6.22 33.53 -3.25
C LEU A 38 -7.18 32.89 -2.25
N LEU A 39 -6.81 32.88 -0.97
CA LEU A 39 -7.63 32.39 0.14
C LEU A 39 -8.58 33.45 0.70
N LYS A 40 -8.36 34.72 0.35
CA LYS A 40 -9.08 35.89 0.91
C LYS A 40 -8.96 35.99 2.44
N VAL A 41 -7.79 35.68 2.97
CA VAL A 41 -7.47 35.78 4.40
C VAL A 41 -6.18 36.59 4.60
N SER A 42 -5.89 36.98 5.84
CA SER A 42 -4.66 37.70 6.15
C SER A 42 -3.42 36.81 5.96
N LEU A 43 -2.27 37.45 5.74
CA LEU A 43 -0.99 36.77 5.63
C LEU A 43 -0.68 35.93 6.87
N GLU A 44 -1.05 36.44 8.06
CA GLU A 44 -0.84 35.75 9.32
C GLU A 44 -1.72 34.51 9.46
N ALA A 45 -3.01 34.61 9.10
CA ALA A 45 -3.91 33.45 9.06
C ALA A 45 -3.40 32.39 8.06
N THR A 46 -2.85 32.82 6.92
CA THR A 46 -2.23 31.91 5.94
C THR A 46 -1.02 31.19 6.55
N ARG A 47 -0.14 31.91 7.26
CA ARG A 47 1.01 31.28 7.95
C ARG A 47 0.59 30.23 8.97
N GLN A 48 -0.43 30.52 9.77
CA GLN A 48 -0.97 29.57 10.75
C GLN A 48 -1.51 28.30 10.10
N GLN A 49 -2.20 28.42 8.96
CA GLN A 49 -2.69 27.25 8.23
C GLN A 49 -1.56 26.45 7.57
N LEU A 50 -0.56 27.13 7.00
CA LEU A 50 0.63 26.48 6.45
C LEU A 50 1.41 25.75 7.54
N GLN A 51 1.53 26.32 8.75
CA GLN A 51 2.19 25.63 9.86
C GLN A 51 1.46 24.34 10.24
N LYS A 52 0.12 24.36 10.33
CA LYS A 52 -0.67 23.15 10.59
C LYS A 52 -0.49 22.07 9.53
N LEU A 53 -0.41 22.48 8.26
CA LEU A 53 -0.17 21.56 7.15
C LEU A 53 1.25 21.00 7.15
N LEU A 54 2.23 21.80 7.55
CA LEU A 54 3.62 21.40 7.74
C LEU A 54 3.74 20.40 8.90
N ASP A 55 3.12 20.68 10.05
CA ASP A 55 3.08 19.79 11.21
C ASP A 55 2.35 18.47 10.93
N ALA A 56 1.42 18.48 9.96
CA ALA A 56 0.73 17.29 9.46
C ALA A 56 1.47 16.60 8.30
N GLU A 57 2.67 17.06 7.96
CA GLU A 57 3.50 16.52 6.85
C GLU A 57 2.81 16.51 5.48
N LEU A 58 1.83 17.40 5.27
CA LEU A 58 1.10 17.50 4.01
C LEU A 58 1.75 18.47 3.01
N ILE A 59 2.56 19.38 3.50
CA ILE A 59 3.35 20.30 2.66
C ILE A 59 4.81 20.32 3.12
N ALA A 60 5.69 20.74 2.22
CA ALA A 60 7.10 20.99 2.52
C ALA A 60 7.52 22.35 1.99
N GLY A 61 8.50 22.97 2.64
CA GLY A 61 9.12 24.18 2.16
C GLY A 61 10.24 23.88 1.17
N GLN A 62 10.14 24.40 -0.04
CA GLN A 62 11.18 24.29 -1.06
C GLN A 62 11.85 25.64 -1.30
N MET A 63 13.17 25.69 -1.14
CA MET A 63 13.94 26.89 -1.47
C MET A 63 14.13 26.97 -2.98
N MET A 64 13.66 28.05 -3.56
CA MET A 64 13.86 28.34 -4.98
C MET A 64 15.05 29.26 -5.17
N PRO A 65 15.93 28.96 -6.16
CA PRO A 65 17.03 29.86 -6.48
C PRO A 65 16.52 31.28 -6.78
N ALA A 66 17.34 32.28 -6.47
CA ALA A 66 17.01 33.66 -6.82
C ALA A 66 16.90 33.80 -8.33
N GLN A 67 15.81 34.42 -8.81
CA GLN A 67 15.72 34.86 -10.20
C GLN A 67 16.32 36.26 -10.28
N GLY A 68 17.54 36.35 -10.84
CA GLY A 68 18.28 37.62 -10.95
C GLY A 68 18.89 38.06 -9.59
N ALA A 69 18.94 39.39 -9.32
CA ALA A 69 19.52 39.99 -8.11
C ALA A 69 18.66 39.82 -6.83
N GLY A 70 17.60 39.02 -6.87
CA GLY A 70 16.68 38.81 -5.74
C GLY A 70 17.17 37.82 -4.70
N ARG A 71 16.63 37.88 -3.48
CA ARG A 71 16.90 36.90 -2.41
C ARG A 71 16.21 35.58 -2.72
N PRO A 72 16.80 34.40 -2.42
CA PRO A 72 16.13 33.11 -2.48
C PRO A 72 14.80 33.14 -1.72
N SER A 73 13.77 32.53 -2.31
CA SER A 73 12.43 32.56 -1.75
C SER A 73 11.90 31.15 -1.50
N GLN A 74 11.26 30.97 -0.36
CA GLN A 74 10.60 29.72 -0.01
C GLN A 74 9.24 29.64 -0.72
N LYS A 75 9.00 28.49 -1.36
CA LYS A 75 7.68 28.09 -1.87
C LYS A 75 7.24 26.82 -1.16
N TRP A 76 5.92 26.64 -1.09
CA TRP A 76 5.29 25.46 -0.51
C TRP A 76 4.94 24.49 -1.61
N VAL A 77 5.23 23.21 -1.38
CA VAL A 77 4.93 22.08 -2.26
C VAL A 77 4.14 21.01 -1.52
N LEU A 78 3.36 20.21 -2.24
CA LEU A 78 2.70 19.03 -1.68
C LEU A 78 3.72 17.91 -1.44
N THR A 79 3.58 17.21 -0.33
CA THR A 79 4.29 15.94 -0.08
C THR A 79 3.61 14.78 -0.79
N GLU A 80 4.23 13.60 -0.85
CA GLU A 80 3.59 12.37 -1.35
C GLU A 80 2.35 12.00 -0.55
N GLN A 81 2.40 12.18 0.78
CA GLN A 81 1.25 11.96 1.66
C GLN A 81 0.07 12.87 1.30
N ALA A 82 0.32 14.13 0.93
CA ALA A 82 -0.73 15.03 0.45
C ALA A 82 -1.22 14.63 -0.93
N GLN A 83 -0.35 14.14 -1.83
CA GLN A 83 -0.77 13.67 -3.15
C GLN A 83 -1.75 12.51 -3.06
N ALA A 84 -1.55 11.57 -2.12
CA ALA A 84 -2.44 10.44 -1.88
C ALA A 84 -3.85 10.83 -1.37
N ARG A 85 -4.08 12.09 -0.98
CA ARG A 85 -5.40 12.59 -0.57
C ARG A 85 -6.30 13.00 -1.73
N PHE A 86 -5.74 13.22 -2.91
CA PHE A 86 -6.53 13.57 -4.09
C PHE A 86 -7.20 12.31 -4.66
N PRO A 87 -8.38 12.48 -5.29
CA PRO A 87 -9.05 11.36 -5.93
C PRO A 87 -8.14 10.67 -6.94
N ASP A 88 -8.08 9.36 -6.88
CA ASP A 88 -7.49 8.53 -7.90
C ASP A 88 -8.54 7.57 -8.47
N THR A 89 -8.28 7.05 -9.65
CA THR A 89 -9.16 6.11 -10.36
C THR A 89 -8.47 4.80 -10.69
N HIS A 90 -7.36 4.47 -10.01
CA HIS A 90 -6.59 3.26 -10.29
C HIS A 90 -7.42 1.99 -10.15
N ALA A 91 -8.28 1.90 -9.12
CA ALA A 91 -9.19 0.76 -8.97
C ALA A 91 -10.16 0.63 -10.16
N HIS A 92 -10.75 1.75 -10.61
CA HIS A 92 -11.63 1.75 -11.78
C HIS A 92 -10.88 1.38 -13.06
N LEU A 93 -9.70 1.97 -13.29
CA LEU A 93 -8.85 1.64 -14.43
C LEU A 93 -8.48 0.15 -14.44
N THR A 94 -8.16 -0.43 -13.28
CA THR A 94 -7.86 -1.86 -13.15
C THR A 94 -9.04 -2.72 -13.60
N LEU A 95 -10.27 -2.39 -13.18
CA LEU A 95 -11.47 -3.09 -13.64
C LEU A 95 -11.65 -2.98 -15.15
N GLN A 96 -11.52 -1.77 -15.70
CA GLN A 96 -11.63 -1.57 -17.15
C GLN A 96 -10.57 -2.36 -17.93
N LEU A 97 -9.34 -2.46 -17.41
CA LEU A 97 -8.28 -3.28 -18.05
C LEU A 97 -8.62 -4.77 -18.02
N ILE A 98 -9.08 -5.31 -16.88
CA ILE A 98 -9.49 -6.71 -16.78
C ILE A 98 -10.64 -7.01 -17.74
N ASP A 99 -11.65 -6.13 -17.81
CA ASP A 99 -12.79 -6.30 -18.71
C ASP A 99 -12.37 -6.18 -20.19
N SER A 100 -11.48 -5.26 -20.53
CA SER A 100 -10.94 -5.09 -21.87
C SER A 100 -10.12 -6.32 -22.31
N ILE A 101 -9.27 -6.85 -21.43
CA ILE A 101 -8.51 -8.09 -21.69
C ILE A 101 -9.48 -9.23 -21.95
N ARG A 102 -10.53 -9.36 -21.13
CA ARG A 102 -11.55 -10.41 -21.31
C ARG A 102 -12.33 -10.25 -22.62
N ALA A 103 -12.65 -9.01 -23.00
CA ALA A 103 -13.39 -8.73 -24.25
C ALA A 103 -12.55 -9.01 -25.49
N VAL A 104 -11.24 -8.69 -25.47
CA VAL A 104 -10.35 -8.82 -26.64
C VAL A 104 -9.77 -10.24 -26.76
N TYR A 105 -9.40 -10.86 -25.64
CA TYR A 105 -8.66 -12.13 -25.62
C TYR A 105 -9.41 -13.30 -24.98
N GLY A 106 -10.67 -13.08 -24.55
CA GLY A 106 -11.45 -14.09 -23.85
C GLY A 106 -11.04 -14.29 -22.38
N ALA A 107 -11.67 -15.24 -21.70
CA ALA A 107 -11.34 -15.60 -20.31
C ALA A 107 -9.89 -16.09 -20.17
N ASP A 108 -9.39 -16.83 -21.14
CA ASP A 108 -8.02 -17.33 -21.18
C ASP A 108 -6.99 -16.18 -21.21
N GLY A 109 -7.34 -15.04 -21.79
CA GLY A 109 -6.47 -13.87 -21.81
C GLY A 109 -6.17 -13.34 -20.39
N VAL A 110 -7.19 -13.25 -19.54
CA VAL A 110 -7.03 -12.85 -18.14
C VAL A 110 -6.20 -13.88 -17.38
N GLU A 111 -6.50 -15.16 -17.57
CA GLU A 111 -5.78 -16.27 -16.90
C GLU A 111 -4.28 -16.28 -17.25
N ARG A 112 -3.94 -16.03 -18.52
CA ARG A 112 -2.53 -15.94 -18.97
C ARG A 112 -1.81 -14.77 -18.31
N ILE A 113 -2.46 -13.62 -18.13
CA ILE A 113 -1.89 -12.48 -17.41
C ILE A 113 -1.66 -12.83 -15.93
N VAL A 114 -2.65 -13.44 -15.27
CA VAL A 114 -2.51 -13.89 -13.87
C VAL A 114 -1.35 -14.87 -13.71
N THR A 115 -1.21 -15.82 -14.61
CA THR A 115 -0.11 -16.81 -14.60
C THR A 115 1.25 -16.14 -14.79
N ASP A 116 1.37 -15.15 -15.68
CA ASP A 116 2.64 -14.43 -15.86
C ASP A 116 2.98 -13.59 -14.63
N MET A 117 1.99 -12.91 -14.02
CA MET A 117 2.16 -12.19 -12.74
C MET A 117 2.59 -13.15 -11.62
N GLU A 118 2.00 -14.35 -11.53
CA GLU A 118 2.38 -15.39 -10.58
C GLU A 118 3.86 -15.77 -10.74
N ARG A 119 4.30 -16.00 -11.97
CA ARG A 119 5.71 -16.33 -12.27
C ARG A 119 6.67 -15.22 -11.82
N VAL A 120 6.33 -13.96 -12.14
CA VAL A 120 7.16 -12.79 -11.75
C VAL A 120 7.21 -12.63 -10.24
N ASN A 121 6.05 -12.67 -9.57
CA ASN A 121 5.95 -12.54 -8.13
C ASN A 121 6.67 -13.70 -7.42
N THR A 122 6.50 -14.93 -7.90
CA THR A 122 7.19 -16.11 -7.35
C THR A 122 8.71 -15.90 -7.36
N ALA A 123 9.28 -15.42 -8.46
CA ALA A 123 10.72 -15.15 -8.52
C ALA A 123 11.15 -14.12 -7.46
N GLN A 124 10.42 -13.01 -7.32
CA GLN A 124 10.73 -11.97 -6.34
C GLN A 124 10.64 -12.47 -4.88
N TYR A 125 9.63 -13.28 -4.57
CA TYR A 125 9.46 -13.84 -3.23
C TYR A 125 10.53 -14.91 -2.92
N LEU A 126 10.91 -15.72 -3.91
CA LEU A 126 11.98 -16.70 -3.77
C LEU A 126 13.33 -16.04 -3.52
N ASP A 127 13.65 -14.93 -4.17
CA ASP A 127 14.89 -14.17 -3.96
C ASP A 127 15.08 -13.78 -2.49
N VAL A 128 13.98 -13.52 -1.78
CA VAL A 128 14.02 -13.13 -0.36
C VAL A 128 13.89 -14.33 0.56
N CYS A 129 12.98 -15.27 0.28
CA CYS A 129 12.63 -16.33 1.21
C CYS A 129 13.50 -17.59 1.07
N ALA A 130 13.92 -17.95 -0.14
CA ALA A 130 14.66 -19.20 -0.36
C ALA A 130 16.00 -19.29 0.39
N PRO A 131 16.77 -18.19 0.58
CA PRO A 131 18.01 -18.24 1.37
C PRO A 131 17.80 -18.49 2.87
N LEU A 132 16.57 -18.31 3.37
CA LEU A 132 16.26 -18.41 4.81
C LEU A 132 16.09 -19.89 5.21
N PRO A 133 16.82 -20.36 6.24
CA PRO A 133 16.91 -21.77 6.56
C PRO A 133 15.73 -22.32 7.38
N THR A 134 14.95 -21.45 8.06
CA THR A 134 13.87 -21.90 8.94
C THR A 134 12.50 -21.44 8.46
N LEU A 135 11.46 -22.21 8.81
CA LEU A 135 10.08 -21.86 8.52
C LEU A 135 9.69 -20.49 9.11
N GLU A 136 10.09 -20.24 10.36
CA GLU A 136 9.80 -18.96 11.02
C GLU A 136 10.39 -17.76 10.26
N GLU A 137 11.65 -17.86 9.84
CA GLU A 137 12.31 -16.79 9.10
C GLU A 137 11.62 -16.54 7.77
N ARG A 138 11.19 -17.57 7.04
CA ARG A 138 10.43 -17.43 5.80
C ARG A 138 9.06 -16.80 6.03
N VAL A 139 8.33 -17.20 7.07
CA VAL A 139 7.04 -16.61 7.45
C VAL A 139 7.20 -15.13 7.82
N ARG A 140 8.22 -14.79 8.58
CA ARG A 140 8.56 -13.42 8.96
C ARG A 140 8.87 -12.56 7.74
N ALA A 141 9.69 -13.05 6.82
CA ALA A 141 10.03 -12.37 5.58
C ALA A 141 8.79 -12.18 4.69
N LEU A 142 7.96 -13.21 4.56
CA LEU A 142 6.69 -13.15 3.84
C LEU A 142 5.77 -12.08 4.41
N ALA A 143 5.58 -12.04 5.73
CA ALA A 143 4.78 -11.02 6.40
C ALA A 143 5.32 -9.61 6.15
N GLN A 144 6.64 -9.43 6.17
CA GLN A 144 7.27 -8.14 5.90
C GLN A 144 7.09 -7.67 4.45
N ILE A 145 7.22 -8.57 3.47
CA ILE A 145 6.92 -8.27 2.06
C ILE A 145 5.47 -7.79 1.93
N ARG A 146 4.54 -8.49 2.55
CA ARG A 146 3.11 -8.17 2.49
C ARG A 146 2.76 -6.87 3.23
N GLU A 147 3.42 -6.58 4.35
CA GLU A 147 3.25 -5.30 5.06
C GLU A 147 3.69 -4.13 4.19
N VAL A 148 4.88 -4.20 3.57
CA VAL A 148 5.38 -3.17 2.63
C VAL A 148 4.45 -3.00 1.42
N ALA A 149 3.84 -4.08 0.94
CA ALA A 149 2.87 -4.06 -0.15
C ALA A 149 1.48 -3.54 0.26
N GLY A 150 1.27 -3.13 1.53
CA GLY A 150 0.05 -2.49 2.01
C GLY A 150 -1.06 -3.43 2.46
N TYR A 151 -0.76 -4.71 2.70
CA TYR A 151 -1.76 -5.68 3.16
C TYR A 151 -2.05 -5.61 4.66
N MET A 152 -1.37 -4.71 5.41
CA MET A 152 -1.45 -4.65 6.88
C MET A 152 -1.22 -6.04 7.47
N ALA A 153 -0.07 -6.62 7.10
CA ALA A 153 0.25 -8.00 7.36
C ALA A 153 0.94 -8.17 8.71
N SER A 154 0.60 -9.24 9.40
CA SER A 154 1.25 -9.68 10.64
C SER A 154 1.32 -11.20 10.66
N PHE A 155 2.09 -11.77 11.59
CA PHE A 155 2.10 -13.20 11.80
C PHE A 155 2.14 -13.52 13.30
N GLU A 156 1.58 -14.67 13.67
CA GLU A 156 1.56 -15.17 15.03
C GLU A 156 1.72 -16.70 15.06
N ALA A 157 2.17 -17.23 16.19
CA ALA A 157 2.30 -18.68 16.36
C ALA A 157 0.91 -19.34 16.48
N ASP A 158 0.74 -20.50 15.84
CA ASP A 158 -0.48 -21.31 15.87
C ASP A 158 -0.10 -22.80 16.04
N GLY A 159 -0.02 -23.26 17.29
CA GLY A 159 0.45 -24.62 17.61
C GLY A 159 1.89 -24.85 17.15
N GLU A 160 2.09 -25.84 16.26
CA GLU A 160 3.40 -26.14 15.67
C GLU A 160 3.66 -25.36 14.36
N GLY A 161 2.88 -24.34 14.08
CA GLY A 161 2.97 -23.53 12.86
C GLY A 161 2.74 -22.05 13.11
N TRP A 162 2.29 -21.38 12.07
CA TRP A 162 2.13 -19.93 12.03
C TRP A 162 0.84 -19.52 11.30
N LEU A 163 0.21 -18.44 11.75
CA LEU A 163 -0.80 -17.73 10.98
C LEU A 163 -0.18 -16.46 10.37
N LEU A 164 -0.25 -16.33 9.06
CA LEU A 164 -0.04 -15.07 8.36
C LEU A 164 -1.41 -14.40 8.22
N ILE A 165 -1.53 -13.18 8.73
CA ILE A 165 -2.79 -12.44 8.81
C ILE A 165 -2.66 -11.17 7.98
N GLU A 166 -3.56 -10.98 7.01
CA GLU A 166 -3.66 -9.78 6.18
C GLU A 166 -4.97 -9.05 6.48
N SER A 167 -4.89 -7.95 7.21
CA SER A 167 -6.06 -7.18 7.66
C SER A 167 -6.64 -6.26 6.58
N HIS A 168 -5.91 -6.04 5.49
CA HIS A 168 -6.31 -5.24 4.33
C HIS A 168 -5.93 -5.96 3.04
N CYS A 169 -6.74 -5.79 1.99
CA CYS A 169 -6.42 -6.29 0.64
C CYS A 169 -6.38 -5.11 -0.34
N PRO A 170 -5.19 -4.60 -0.72
CA PRO A 170 -5.06 -3.46 -1.63
C PRO A 170 -5.52 -3.78 -3.06
N ILE A 171 -5.60 -5.06 -3.44
CA ILE A 171 -6.09 -5.52 -4.75
C ILE A 171 -7.54 -6.03 -4.69
N CYS A 172 -8.29 -5.74 -3.62
CA CYS A 172 -9.62 -6.30 -3.38
C CYS A 172 -10.56 -6.15 -4.58
N VAL A 173 -10.55 -4.98 -5.23
CA VAL A 173 -11.39 -4.68 -6.39
C VAL A 173 -11.06 -5.61 -7.57
N ALA A 174 -9.79 -5.83 -7.87
CA ALA A 174 -9.34 -6.77 -8.91
C ALA A 174 -9.68 -8.24 -8.55
N ALA A 175 -9.47 -8.61 -7.29
CA ALA A 175 -9.72 -9.95 -6.78
C ALA A 175 -11.21 -10.33 -6.81
N GLN A 176 -12.11 -9.37 -6.58
CA GLN A 176 -13.55 -9.56 -6.74
C GLN A 176 -13.94 -9.84 -8.21
N GLN A 177 -13.28 -9.17 -9.16
CA GLN A 177 -13.51 -9.33 -10.58
C GLN A 177 -12.90 -10.63 -11.15
N CYS A 178 -11.78 -11.08 -10.58
CA CYS A 178 -11.09 -12.31 -10.97
C CYS A 178 -10.41 -12.97 -9.77
N GLN A 179 -10.97 -14.08 -9.29
CA GLN A 179 -10.41 -14.84 -8.17
C GLN A 179 -9.08 -15.53 -8.51
N GLY A 180 -8.67 -15.54 -9.75
CA GLY A 180 -7.35 -15.99 -10.19
C GLY A 180 -6.20 -15.28 -9.46
N PHE A 181 -6.37 -13.98 -9.13
CA PHE A 181 -5.39 -13.23 -8.33
C PHE A 181 -5.20 -13.84 -6.94
N CYS A 182 -6.30 -14.19 -6.25
CA CYS A 182 -6.22 -14.81 -4.94
C CYS A 182 -5.60 -16.22 -4.98
N ARG A 183 -5.88 -17.00 -6.05
CA ARG A 183 -5.26 -18.30 -6.27
C ARG A 183 -3.75 -18.13 -6.47
N SER A 184 -3.34 -17.21 -7.33
CA SER A 184 -1.95 -16.89 -7.62
C SER A 184 -1.19 -16.48 -6.37
N GLU A 185 -1.75 -15.63 -5.50
CA GLU A 185 -1.11 -15.27 -4.22
C GLU A 185 -0.83 -16.50 -3.35
N LEU A 186 -1.79 -17.42 -3.24
CA LEU A 186 -1.60 -18.65 -2.47
C LEU A 186 -0.46 -19.52 -3.04
N GLN A 187 -0.35 -19.61 -4.37
CA GLN A 187 0.75 -20.36 -5.03
C GLN A 187 2.12 -19.69 -4.78
N VAL A 188 2.17 -18.36 -4.85
CA VAL A 188 3.38 -17.58 -4.53
C VAL A 188 3.80 -17.81 -3.08
N PHE A 189 2.86 -17.83 -2.13
CA PHE A 189 3.16 -18.08 -0.73
C PHE A 189 3.66 -19.52 -0.51
N GLN A 190 3.02 -20.51 -1.16
CA GLN A 190 3.49 -21.89 -1.09
C GLN A 190 4.91 -22.03 -1.66
N ALA A 191 5.22 -21.36 -2.77
CA ALA A 191 6.55 -21.35 -3.34
C ALA A 191 7.58 -20.69 -2.40
N ALA A 192 7.23 -19.56 -1.77
CA ALA A 192 8.10 -18.86 -0.83
C ALA A 192 8.43 -19.71 0.42
N ILE A 193 7.45 -20.45 0.94
CA ILE A 193 7.64 -21.39 2.06
C ILE A 193 8.41 -22.63 1.60
N GLY A 194 8.17 -23.09 0.37
CA GLY A 194 8.86 -24.22 -0.23
C GLY A 194 8.63 -25.55 0.51
N ASP A 195 9.70 -26.30 0.67
CA ASP A 195 9.74 -27.63 1.31
C ASP A 195 9.74 -27.56 2.86
N LEU A 196 9.81 -26.38 3.45
CA LEU A 196 9.76 -26.22 4.90
C LEU A 196 8.34 -26.33 5.47
N GLY A 197 7.30 -26.11 4.65
CA GLY A 197 5.94 -26.12 5.14
C GLY A 197 4.87 -26.14 4.06
N GLN A 198 3.62 -26.19 4.52
CA GLN A 198 2.42 -26.11 3.70
C GLN A 198 1.62 -24.86 4.06
N VAL A 199 1.11 -24.17 3.04
CA VAL A 199 0.29 -22.96 3.20
C VAL A 199 -1.18 -23.28 2.85
N GLN A 200 -2.10 -22.96 3.76
CA GLN A 200 -3.53 -23.11 3.56
C GLN A 200 -4.23 -21.80 3.89
N ARG A 201 -5.06 -21.26 2.98
CA ARG A 201 -5.94 -20.13 3.30
C ARG A 201 -7.09 -20.64 4.17
N VAL A 202 -7.25 -20.08 5.38
CA VAL A 202 -8.28 -20.48 6.36
C VAL A 202 -9.36 -19.42 6.56
N GLU A 203 -9.08 -18.13 6.29
CA GLU A 203 -10.07 -17.05 6.16
C GLU A 203 -9.84 -16.34 4.82
N HIS A 204 -10.92 -15.95 4.15
CA HIS A 204 -10.83 -15.31 2.83
C HIS A 204 -11.80 -14.13 2.71
N LEU A 205 -11.26 -12.91 2.60
CA LEU A 205 -12.02 -11.66 2.49
C LEU A 205 -13.09 -11.71 1.38
N ILE A 206 -12.77 -12.31 0.23
CA ILE A 206 -13.68 -12.37 -0.92
C ILE A 206 -14.88 -13.30 -0.68
N THR A 207 -14.76 -14.27 0.22
CA THR A 207 -15.86 -15.18 0.58
C THR A 207 -16.68 -14.69 1.77
N GLY A 208 -16.39 -13.50 2.29
CA GLY A 208 -17.17 -12.85 3.33
C GLY A 208 -16.50 -12.79 4.70
N ASP A 209 -15.28 -13.32 4.84
CA ASP A 209 -14.52 -13.16 6.07
C ASP A 209 -14.03 -11.70 6.23
N ARG A 210 -13.71 -11.33 7.44
CA ARG A 210 -13.23 -9.97 7.76
C ARG A 210 -11.87 -9.65 7.12
N ARG A 211 -11.04 -10.67 6.89
CA ARG A 211 -9.63 -10.58 6.50
C ARG A 211 -9.19 -11.82 5.74
N CYS A 212 -7.96 -11.86 5.24
CA CYS A 212 -7.36 -13.11 4.79
C CYS A 212 -6.43 -13.66 5.86
N VAL A 213 -6.52 -14.98 6.13
CA VAL A 213 -5.60 -15.68 7.04
C VAL A 213 -5.10 -16.94 6.35
N TYR A 214 -3.78 -17.13 6.44
CA TYR A 214 -3.11 -18.30 5.93
C TYR A 214 -2.44 -19.05 7.06
N ARG A 215 -2.83 -20.31 7.25
CA ARG A 215 -2.14 -21.22 8.16
C ARG A 215 -0.94 -21.83 7.45
N ILE A 216 0.22 -21.72 8.09
CA ILE A 216 1.49 -22.24 7.60
C ILE A 216 2.01 -23.24 8.61
N SER A 217 1.98 -24.52 8.26
CA SER A 217 2.40 -25.62 9.13
C SER A 217 3.67 -26.30 8.57
N ALA A 218 4.57 -26.72 9.46
CA ALA A 218 5.73 -27.50 9.05
C ALA A 218 5.30 -28.81 8.38
N LEU A 219 6.02 -29.23 7.34
CA LEU A 219 5.82 -30.56 6.79
C LEU A 219 6.23 -31.58 7.83
N GLN A 220 5.32 -32.48 8.19
CA GLN A 220 5.67 -33.61 9.04
C GLN A 220 6.67 -34.49 8.27
N PRO A 221 7.79 -34.91 8.90
CA PRO A 221 8.67 -35.86 8.26
C PRO A 221 7.85 -37.11 7.95
N SER A 222 7.82 -37.50 6.68
CA SER A 222 7.19 -38.76 6.28
C SER A 222 7.77 -39.88 7.16
N PRO A 223 6.96 -40.76 7.74
CA PRO A 223 7.48 -41.94 8.45
C PRO A 223 8.39 -42.67 7.46
N ARG A 224 9.67 -42.83 7.84
CA ARG A 224 10.59 -43.61 7.03
C ARG A 224 10.07 -45.05 6.96
N PRO A 225 10.07 -45.66 5.76
CA PRO A 225 9.62 -47.04 5.59
C PRO A 225 10.48 -48.02 6.37
#